data_9eaf939fdbe871f07ccf5be0467a1d4b
#
_entry.id   9eaf939fdbe871f07ccf5be0467a1d4b
#
_cell.length_a   1.000
_cell.length_b   1.000
_cell.length_c   1.000
_cell.angle_alpha   90.00
_cell.angle_beta   90.00
_cell.angle_gamma   90.00
#
_symmetry.space_group_name_H-M   'P 1'
#
loop_
_entity.id
_entity.type
_entity.pdbx_description
1 polymer ?
#
loop_
_entity_poly.entity_id
_entity_poly.type
_entity_poly.pdbx_seq_one_letter_code
_entity_poly.pdbx_strand_id
1 'polypeptide(L)'
;MANIAERNNSGQYYVNTRLGVAKTKKEEDFPEFVEGSEVHKLLTDLIEVNAKGFRGVVVTALTGLHLNEHYDPLNDFYGCNPRSIFEGGIWYALQENGVPCGKSDPLNVAKNANQLNEDWAQGRRPQSAATAVVRYLRLVIEAKRNKRARLIDYFFFRLWKFSQTISDFRLAEIKSSDYSRQTQGNKLVDFTLKYPESGNLPQYLIAQLLSGLFRTSKIDVVGGDESVFGTNTTSKKPADIWLEIDGNLINLYEVTVKPISLKRLDDSLDALHSTGHLNYPITFICRIDLDVKDLNISNGSLYYKKKKFDFVDYKYFCLSVFSLLSDDEFSIVLKNVASFVKDKNISIKTKSGWNEFFEGES
;
A
#
# COMPACT_ATOMS: atom_id res chain seq x y z
N MET A 1 -28.80 -0.91 -22.37
CA MET A 1 -27.53 -0.91 -21.58
C MET A 1 -27.91 -0.85 -20.10
N ALA A 2 -27.44 -1.78 -19.27
CA ALA A 2 -27.69 -1.71 -17.84
C ALA A 2 -27.15 -0.37 -17.29
N ASN A 3 -27.89 0.25 -16.36
CA ASN A 3 -27.44 1.45 -15.67
C ASN A 3 -26.10 1.16 -15.00
N ILE A 4 -25.18 2.13 -14.96
CA ILE A 4 -23.85 2.01 -14.32
C ILE A 4 -23.98 1.51 -12.87
N ALA A 5 -24.96 2.03 -12.13
CA ALA A 5 -25.22 1.61 -10.74
C ALA A 5 -25.66 0.14 -10.66
N GLU A 6 -26.54 -0.32 -11.53
CA GLU A 6 -26.99 -1.73 -11.57
C GLU A 6 -25.84 -2.68 -11.87
N ARG A 7 -24.97 -2.33 -12.81
CA ARG A 7 -23.78 -3.13 -13.12
C ARG A 7 -22.82 -3.19 -11.94
N ASN A 8 -22.55 -2.08 -11.26
CA ASN A 8 -21.67 -2.02 -10.11
C ASN A 8 -22.24 -2.83 -8.93
N ASN A 9 -23.54 -2.73 -8.68
CA ASN A 9 -24.24 -3.53 -7.67
C ASN A 9 -24.19 -5.03 -8.01
N SER A 10 -24.37 -5.40 -9.28
CA SER A 10 -24.25 -6.79 -9.74
C SER A 10 -22.83 -7.32 -9.53
N GLY A 11 -21.80 -6.48 -9.78
CA GLY A 11 -20.40 -6.82 -9.51
C GLY A 11 -20.13 -7.02 -8.02
N GLN A 12 -20.64 -6.15 -7.15
CA GLN A 12 -20.55 -6.28 -5.70
C GLN A 12 -21.22 -7.58 -5.23
N TYR A 13 -22.44 -7.82 -5.68
CA TYR A 13 -23.20 -9.03 -5.35
C TYR A 13 -22.47 -10.31 -5.77
N TYR A 14 -21.92 -10.33 -7.00
CA TYR A 14 -21.14 -11.48 -7.48
C TYR A 14 -19.95 -11.78 -6.56
N VAL A 15 -19.13 -10.78 -6.23
CA VAL A 15 -17.94 -10.97 -5.38
C VAL A 15 -18.34 -11.41 -3.97
N ASN A 16 -19.37 -10.80 -3.37
CA ASN A 16 -19.89 -11.20 -2.07
C ASN A 16 -20.39 -12.65 -2.07
N THR A 17 -21.12 -13.05 -3.11
CA THR A 17 -21.62 -14.43 -3.24
C THR A 17 -20.47 -15.42 -3.35
N ARG A 18 -19.44 -15.13 -4.18
CA ARG A 18 -18.27 -16.00 -4.33
C ARG A 18 -17.47 -16.14 -3.04
N LEU A 19 -17.22 -15.02 -2.33
CA LEU A 19 -16.55 -15.06 -1.03
C LEU A 19 -17.40 -15.77 0.03
N GLY A 20 -18.73 -15.60 -0.01
CA GLY A 20 -19.65 -16.35 0.85
C GLY A 20 -19.54 -17.85 0.66
N VAL A 21 -19.51 -18.33 -0.58
CA VAL A 21 -19.27 -19.75 -0.91
C VAL A 21 -17.87 -20.18 -0.47
N ALA A 22 -16.85 -19.37 -0.72
CA ALA A 22 -15.46 -19.65 -0.35
C ALA A 22 -15.31 -19.96 1.16
N LYS A 23 -16.05 -19.24 2.02
CA LYS A 23 -16.06 -19.45 3.49
C LYS A 23 -16.54 -20.85 3.91
N THR A 24 -17.32 -21.51 3.09
CA THR A 24 -17.84 -22.86 3.37
C THR A 24 -16.94 -23.98 2.86
N LYS A 25 -15.89 -23.63 2.11
CA LYS A 25 -14.98 -24.57 1.46
C LYS A 25 -13.75 -24.87 2.30
N LYS A 26 -13.16 -26.05 2.03
CA LYS A 26 -11.88 -26.50 2.60
C LYS A 26 -10.91 -26.87 1.48
N GLU A 27 -9.66 -27.10 1.80
CA GLU A 27 -8.63 -27.48 0.82
C GLU A 27 -8.95 -28.83 0.15
N GLU A 28 -9.53 -29.76 0.93
CA GLU A 28 -9.96 -31.06 0.42
C GLU A 28 -11.05 -30.97 -0.67
N ASP A 29 -11.76 -29.85 -0.74
CA ASP A 29 -12.73 -29.59 -1.81
C ASP A 29 -12.06 -29.32 -3.17
N PHE A 30 -10.73 -29.13 -3.21
CA PHE A 30 -9.95 -28.76 -4.39
C PHE A 30 -8.77 -29.71 -4.64
N PRO A 31 -9.00 -31.04 -4.73
CA PRO A 31 -7.92 -32.02 -4.83
C PRO A 31 -7.04 -31.86 -6.08
N GLU A 32 -7.53 -31.21 -7.12
CA GLU A 32 -6.78 -30.92 -8.34
C GLU A 32 -5.81 -29.74 -8.22
N PHE A 33 -5.90 -28.93 -7.16
CA PHE A 33 -5.11 -27.71 -6.95
C PHE A 33 -4.25 -27.78 -5.67
N VAL A 34 -3.70 -28.94 -5.39
CA VAL A 34 -2.84 -29.17 -4.22
C VAL A 34 -1.64 -28.24 -4.20
N GLU A 35 -1.06 -28.09 -3.02
CA GLU A 35 0.18 -27.32 -2.83
C GLU A 35 1.26 -27.78 -3.83
N GLY A 36 1.92 -26.81 -4.46
CA GLY A 36 2.91 -27.06 -5.51
C GLY A 36 2.36 -27.27 -6.93
N SER A 37 1.03 -27.43 -7.12
CA SER A 37 0.44 -27.41 -8.47
C SER A 37 0.62 -26.07 -9.14
N GLU A 38 0.59 -26.03 -10.49
CA GLU A 38 0.73 -24.78 -11.25
C GLU A 38 -0.27 -23.70 -10.80
N VAL A 39 -1.54 -24.05 -10.70
CA VAL A 39 -2.60 -23.10 -10.29
C VAL A 39 -2.35 -22.60 -8.88
N HIS A 40 -1.95 -23.46 -7.95
CA HIS A 40 -1.63 -23.05 -6.59
C HIS A 40 -0.50 -22.02 -6.55
N LYS A 41 0.61 -22.27 -7.28
CA LYS A 41 1.75 -21.34 -7.38
C LYS A 41 1.36 -20.00 -7.98
N LEU A 42 0.60 -20.00 -9.09
CA LEU A 42 0.11 -18.78 -9.72
C LEU A 42 -0.73 -17.95 -8.74
N LEU A 43 -1.64 -18.59 -7.98
CA LEU A 43 -2.46 -17.88 -7.01
C LEU A 43 -1.65 -17.36 -5.81
N THR A 44 -0.65 -18.10 -5.35
CA THR A 44 0.28 -17.61 -4.32
C THR A 44 0.99 -16.34 -4.80
N ASP A 45 1.57 -16.36 -6.01
CA ASP A 45 2.31 -15.23 -6.57
C ASP A 45 1.45 -13.96 -6.76
N LEU A 46 0.17 -14.11 -7.14
CA LEU A 46 -0.69 -12.95 -7.41
C LEU A 46 -1.55 -12.49 -6.22
N ILE A 47 -1.87 -13.39 -5.26
CA ILE A 47 -2.72 -13.06 -4.10
C ILE A 47 -1.89 -12.59 -2.92
N GLU A 48 -0.80 -13.30 -2.59
CA GLU A 48 -0.04 -13.07 -1.36
C GLU A 48 1.02 -11.97 -1.49
N VAL A 49 1.21 -11.46 -2.70
CA VAL A 49 2.13 -10.35 -2.97
C VAL A 49 1.69 -9.05 -2.31
N ASN A 50 2.67 -8.23 -1.87
CA ASN A 50 2.40 -6.91 -1.28
C ASN A 50 1.70 -5.95 -2.24
N ALA A 51 1.95 -6.07 -3.55
CA ALA A 51 1.30 -5.27 -4.58
C ALA A 51 -0.15 -5.74 -4.81
N LYS A 52 -1.06 -5.22 -4.00
CA LYS A 52 -2.47 -5.63 -3.92
C LYS A 52 -3.25 -5.50 -5.23
N GLY A 53 -2.77 -4.66 -6.14
CA GLY A 53 -3.41 -4.41 -7.43
C GLY A 53 -3.56 -5.66 -8.28
N PHE A 54 -2.64 -6.62 -8.22
CA PHE A 54 -2.70 -7.83 -9.04
C PHE A 54 -3.93 -8.70 -8.71
N ARG A 55 -4.21 -8.94 -7.42
CA ARG A 55 -5.43 -9.66 -7.02
C ARG A 55 -6.70 -8.89 -7.41
N GLY A 56 -6.67 -7.56 -7.30
CA GLY A 56 -7.78 -6.70 -7.73
C GLY A 56 -8.03 -6.75 -9.23
N VAL A 57 -6.98 -6.82 -10.06
CA VAL A 57 -7.10 -7.02 -11.52
C VAL A 57 -7.81 -8.32 -11.81
N VAL A 58 -7.43 -9.43 -11.17
CA VAL A 58 -8.07 -10.73 -11.38
C VAL A 58 -9.53 -10.71 -10.93
N VAL A 59 -9.84 -10.17 -9.74
CA VAL A 59 -11.26 -10.05 -9.30
C VAL A 59 -12.07 -9.24 -10.30
N THR A 60 -11.51 -8.14 -10.82
CA THR A 60 -12.18 -7.28 -11.82
C THR A 60 -12.44 -8.06 -13.13
N ALA A 61 -11.44 -8.78 -13.63
CA ALA A 61 -11.54 -9.58 -14.84
C ALA A 61 -12.60 -10.69 -14.70
N LEU A 62 -12.58 -11.43 -13.58
CA LEU A 62 -13.56 -12.49 -13.29
C LEU A 62 -14.99 -11.93 -13.15
N THR A 63 -15.13 -10.75 -12.55
CA THR A 63 -16.42 -10.06 -12.47
C THR A 63 -16.91 -9.61 -13.84
N GLY A 64 -16.02 -9.08 -14.67
CA GLY A 64 -16.33 -8.73 -16.07
C GLY A 64 -16.82 -9.93 -16.86
N LEU A 65 -16.13 -11.07 -16.77
CA LEU A 65 -16.52 -12.35 -17.38
C LEU A 65 -17.90 -12.85 -16.89
N HIS A 66 -18.23 -12.63 -15.63
CA HIS A 66 -19.54 -12.99 -15.09
C HIS A 66 -20.66 -12.11 -15.65
N LEU A 67 -20.40 -10.81 -15.82
CA LEU A 67 -21.41 -9.85 -16.31
C LEU A 67 -21.57 -9.89 -17.82
N ASN A 68 -20.55 -10.33 -18.55
CA ASN A 68 -20.57 -10.47 -20.02
C ASN A 68 -19.70 -11.68 -20.41
N GLU A 69 -20.33 -12.75 -20.86
CA GLU A 69 -19.65 -13.98 -21.28
C GLU A 69 -18.75 -13.83 -22.51
N HIS A 70 -18.95 -12.78 -23.32
CA HIS A 70 -18.12 -12.44 -24.47
C HIS A 70 -16.94 -11.52 -24.13
N TYR A 71 -16.80 -11.12 -22.86
CA TYR A 71 -15.69 -10.28 -22.43
C TYR A 71 -14.39 -11.08 -22.38
N ASP A 72 -13.34 -10.52 -22.97
CA ASP A 72 -11.99 -11.11 -22.96
C ASP A 72 -11.03 -10.16 -22.24
N PRO A 73 -10.74 -10.38 -20.94
CA PRO A 73 -9.87 -9.52 -20.16
C PRO A 73 -8.41 -9.52 -20.63
N LEU A 74 -7.95 -10.53 -21.39
CA LEU A 74 -6.58 -10.58 -21.91
C LEU A 74 -6.40 -9.62 -23.09
N ASN A 75 -7.42 -9.49 -23.93
CA ASN A 75 -7.36 -8.67 -25.14
C ASN A 75 -8.03 -7.30 -25.00
N ASP A 76 -8.98 -7.15 -24.09
CA ASP A 76 -9.68 -5.88 -23.82
C ASP A 76 -10.04 -5.74 -22.34
N PHE A 77 -9.03 -5.51 -21.48
CA PHE A 77 -9.27 -5.34 -20.03
C PHE A 77 -10.23 -4.19 -19.72
N TYR A 78 -10.20 -3.11 -20.52
CA TYR A 78 -11.06 -1.95 -20.31
C TYR A 78 -12.50 -2.14 -20.79
N GLY A 79 -12.80 -3.19 -21.54
CA GLY A 79 -14.16 -3.51 -22.01
C GLY A 79 -15.21 -3.70 -20.91
N CYS A 80 -14.78 -4.07 -19.70
CA CYS A 80 -15.67 -4.13 -18.53
C CYS A 80 -15.81 -2.80 -17.77
N ASN A 81 -15.14 -1.72 -18.21
CA ASN A 81 -15.01 -0.46 -17.46
C ASN A 81 -14.48 -0.67 -16.02
N PRO A 82 -13.23 -1.11 -15.88
CA PRO A 82 -12.67 -1.61 -14.63
C PRO A 82 -12.68 -0.59 -13.50
N ARG A 83 -12.52 0.71 -13.80
CA ARG A 83 -12.60 1.76 -12.77
C ARG A 83 -13.98 1.79 -12.13
N SER A 84 -15.00 1.90 -12.95
CA SER A 84 -16.37 2.04 -12.45
C SER A 84 -16.83 0.80 -11.67
N ILE A 85 -16.59 -0.39 -12.22
CA ILE A 85 -17.04 -1.64 -11.58
C ILE A 85 -16.25 -1.95 -10.31
N PHE A 86 -14.93 -1.65 -10.30
CA PHE A 86 -14.09 -1.89 -9.12
C PHE A 86 -14.38 -0.87 -8.03
N GLU A 87 -14.24 0.42 -8.30
CA GLU A 87 -14.38 1.48 -7.30
C GLU A 87 -15.83 1.66 -6.82
N GLY A 88 -16.82 1.35 -7.68
CA GLY A 88 -18.24 1.49 -7.38
C GLY A 88 -18.96 0.22 -6.91
N GLY A 89 -18.29 -0.94 -6.90
CA GLY A 89 -18.90 -2.22 -6.52
C GLY A 89 -17.93 -3.19 -5.85
N ILE A 90 -16.99 -3.74 -6.62
CA ILE A 90 -16.08 -4.81 -6.16
C ILE A 90 -15.33 -4.44 -4.89
N TRP A 91 -14.81 -3.22 -4.81
CA TRP A 91 -14.05 -2.76 -3.66
C TRP A 91 -14.83 -2.86 -2.34
N TYR A 92 -16.12 -2.51 -2.36
CA TYR A 92 -16.96 -2.63 -1.17
C TYR A 92 -17.09 -4.07 -0.71
N ALA A 93 -17.33 -5.01 -1.66
CA ALA A 93 -17.39 -6.43 -1.34
C ALA A 93 -16.07 -6.96 -0.73
N LEU A 94 -14.91 -6.54 -1.27
CA LEU A 94 -13.61 -6.89 -0.71
C LEU A 94 -13.42 -6.35 0.71
N GLN A 95 -13.84 -5.08 0.97
CA GLN A 95 -13.75 -4.49 2.30
C GLN A 95 -14.65 -5.21 3.32
N GLU A 96 -15.90 -5.52 2.95
CA GLU A 96 -16.87 -6.27 3.78
C GLU A 96 -16.35 -7.66 4.17
N ASN A 97 -15.55 -8.28 3.31
CA ASN A 97 -14.97 -9.61 3.53
C ASN A 97 -13.52 -9.59 4.05
N GLY A 98 -12.99 -8.44 4.44
CA GLY A 98 -11.65 -8.32 5.01
C GLY A 98 -10.50 -8.54 4.02
N VAL A 99 -10.76 -8.57 2.71
CA VAL A 99 -9.73 -8.75 1.70
C VAL A 99 -8.95 -7.45 1.50
N PRO A 100 -7.63 -7.43 1.72
CA PRO A 100 -6.84 -6.22 1.58
C PRO A 100 -6.67 -5.83 0.11
N CYS A 101 -7.26 -4.70 -0.27
CA CYS A 101 -7.09 -4.08 -1.56
C CYS A 101 -7.47 -2.60 -1.46
N GLY A 102 -6.62 -1.71 -1.94
CA GLY A 102 -6.93 -0.28 -2.04
C GLY A 102 -7.89 0.00 -3.20
N LYS A 103 -8.68 1.07 -3.09
CA LYS A 103 -9.72 1.40 -4.07
C LYS A 103 -9.18 1.63 -5.49
N SER A 104 -7.96 2.13 -5.61
CA SER A 104 -7.30 2.40 -6.90
C SER A 104 -6.21 1.38 -7.26
N ASP A 105 -5.93 0.38 -6.40
CA ASP A 105 -4.81 -0.54 -6.59
C ASP A 105 -4.82 -1.29 -7.93
N PRO A 106 -5.96 -1.85 -8.42
CA PRO A 106 -5.98 -2.53 -9.70
C PRO A 106 -5.63 -1.61 -10.87
N LEU A 107 -6.10 -0.38 -10.81
CA LEU A 107 -5.85 0.61 -11.86
C LEU A 107 -4.41 1.14 -11.84
N ASN A 108 -3.75 1.12 -10.69
CA ASN A 108 -2.35 1.49 -10.59
C ASN A 108 -1.44 0.48 -11.32
N VAL A 109 -1.76 -0.81 -11.27
CA VAL A 109 -1.00 -1.85 -11.97
C VAL A 109 -1.46 -2.07 -13.41
N ALA A 110 -2.75 -1.85 -13.73
CA ALA A 110 -3.32 -2.02 -15.07
C ALA A 110 -3.58 -0.69 -15.80
N LYS A 111 -3.01 0.43 -15.33
CA LYS A 111 -3.19 1.75 -15.97
C LYS A 111 -2.73 1.71 -17.42
N ASN A 112 -3.62 2.13 -18.33
CA ASN A 112 -3.39 2.16 -19.78
C ASN A 112 -3.09 0.78 -20.41
N ALA A 113 -3.39 -0.31 -19.73
CA ALA A 113 -3.20 -1.66 -20.25
C ALA A 113 -4.46 -2.13 -20.95
N ASN A 114 -4.60 -1.90 -22.26
CA ASN A 114 -5.71 -2.47 -23.03
C ASN A 114 -5.65 -4.01 -23.00
N GLN A 115 -4.46 -4.57 -23.04
CA GLN A 115 -4.21 -6.00 -23.03
C GLN A 115 -3.44 -6.42 -21.78
N LEU A 116 -3.83 -7.53 -21.19
CA LEU A 116 -3.09 -8.20 -20.11
C LEU A 116 -2.28 -9.35 -20.71
N ASN A 117 -1.15 -9.02 -21.32
CA ASN A 117 -0.25 -9.95 -22.02
C ASN A 117 1.16 -9.98 -21.39
N GLU A 118 2.07 -10.71 -21.98
CA GLU A 118 3.46 -10.83 -21.53
C GLU A 118 4.19 -9.48 -21.50
N ASP A 119 3.96 -8.61 -22.49
CA ASP A 119 4.59 -7.27 -22.54
C ASP A 119 4.10 -6.40 -21.38
N TRP A 120 2.81 -6.44 -21.07
CA TRP A 120 2.28 -5.79 -19.89
C TRP A 120 2.96 -6.32 -18.61
N ALA A 121 3.11 -7.64 -18.49
CA ALA A 121 3.70 -8.27 -17.32
C ALA A 121 5.18 -7.90 -17.13
N GLN A 122 5.97 -7.81 -18.21
CA GLN A 122 7.39 -7.40 -18.16
C GLN A 122 7.55 -5.99 -17.59
N GLY A 123 6.62 -5.09 -17.88
CA GLY A 123 6.62 -3.71 -17.40
C GLY A 123 6.20 -3.53 -15.93
N ARG A 124 5.81 -4.58 -15.21
CA ARG A 124 5.26 -4.49 -13.85
C ARG A 124 6.22 -5.01 -12.79
N ARG A 125 5.97 -4.59 -11.53
CA ARG A 125 6.75 -5.06 -10.37
C ARG A 125 5.82 -5.47 -9.22
N PRO A 126 6.02 -6.66 -8.63
CA PRO A 126 6.93 -7.68 -9.11
C PRO A 126 6.41 -8.34 -10.41
N GLN A 127 7.34 -8.66 -11.30
CA GLN A 127 7.00 -9.26 -12.61
C GLN A 127 6.36 -10.65 -12.46
N SER A 128 6.78 -11.44 -11.45
CA SER A 128 6.20 -12.75 -11.16
C SER A 128 4.69 -12.68 -10.95
N ALA A 129 4.21 -11.71 -10.16
CA ALA A 129 2.79 -11.53 -9.91
C ALA A 129 2.03 -11.13 -11.18
N ALA A 130 2.58 -10.24 -12.00
CA ALA A 130 1.95 -9.85 -13.27
C ALA A 130 1.89 -11.02 -14.25
N THR A 131 2.98 -11.81 -14.36
CA THR A 131 2.99 -13.03 -15.16
C THR A 131 1.97 -14.04 -14.65
N ALA A 132 1.82 -14.18 -13.33
CA ALA A 132 0.82 -15.06 -12.72
C ALA A 132 -0.61 -14.62 -13.08
N VAL A 133 -0.91 -13.31 -13.09
CA VAL A 133 -2.21 -12.77 -13.56
C VAL A 133 -2.50 -13.22 -14.99
N VAL A 134 -1.57 -12.99 -15.91
CA VAL A 134 -1.77 -13.34 -17.33
C VAL A 134 -2.00 -14.84 -17.51
N ARG A 135 -1.14 -15.68 -16.92
CA ARG A 135 -1.24 -17.13 -17.02
C ARG A 135 -2.53 -17.66 -16.40
N TYR A 136 -2.87 -17.17 -15.21
CA TYR A 136 -4.10 -17.59 -14.53
C TYR A 136 -5.36 -17.24 -15.33
N LEU A 137 -5.47 -15.99 -15.83
CA LEU A 137 -6.61 -15.57 -16.66
C LEU A 137 -6.69 -16.39 -17.95
N ARG A 138 -5.56 -16.71 -18.57
CA ARG A 138 -5.51 -17.60 -19.76
C ARG A 138 -6.08 -18.98 -19.42
N LEU A 139 -5.66 -19.59 -18.31
CA LEU A 139 -6.23 -20.87 -17.85
C LEU A 139 -7.74 -20.80 -17.66
N VAL A 140 -8.25 -19.69 -17.11
CA VAL A 140 -9.70 -19.50 -16.91
C VAL A 140 -10.44 -19.37 -18.24
N ILE A 141 -9.92 -18.59 -19.20
CA ILE A 141 -10.57 -18.33 -20.50
C ILE A 141 -10.59 -19.60 -21.35
N GLU A 142 -9.48 -20.32 -21.43
CA GLU A 142 -9.35 -21.54 -22.24
C GLU A 142 -10.06 -22.75 -21.65
N ALA A 143 -10.39 -22.70 -20.35
CA ALA A 143 -11.02 -23.83 -19.69
C ALA A 143 -12.49 -24.06 -20.12
N LYS A 144 -12.87 -25.34 -20.26
CA LYS A 144 -14.26 -25.74 -20.40
C LYS A 144 -15.06 -25.34 -19.15
N ARG A 145 -16.38 -25.14 -19.30
CA ARG A 145 -17.29 -24.58 -18.28
C ARG A 145 -17.05 -25.11 -16.86
N ASN A 146 -16.98 -26.44 -16.69
CA ASN A 146 -16.81 -27.03 -15.37
C ASN A 146 -15.43 -26.72 -14.76
N LYS A 147 -14.35 -26.83 -15.56
CA LYS A 147 -13.00 -26.51 -15.11
C LYS A 147 -12.85 -25.01 -14.81
N ARG A 148 -13.47 -24.16 -15.65
CA ARG A 148 -13.52 -22.70 -15.43
C ARG A 148 -14.16 -22.37 -14.09
N ALA A 149 -15.33 -22.95 -13.79
CA ALA A 149 -16.00 -22.76 -12.51
C ALA A 149 -15.10 -23.15 -11.33
N ARG A 150 -14.44 -24.29 -11.42
CA ARG A 150 -13.50 -24.78 -10.38
C ARG A 150 -12.31 -23.84 -10.17
N LEU A 151 -11.69 -23.33 -11.25
CA LEU A 151 -10.61 -22.34 -11.18
C LEU A 151 -11.08 -21.08 -10.45
N ILE A 152 -12.25 -20.55 -10.82
CA ILE A 152 -12.81 -19.34 -10.19
C ILE A 152 -13.12 -19.59 -8.71
N ASP A 153 -13.74 -20.71 -8.36
CA ASP A 153 -14.04 -21.06 -6.97
C ASP A 153 -12.77 -21.20 -6.13
N TYR A 154 -11.72 -21.80 -6.68
CA TYR A 154 -10.43 -21.92 -6.01
C TYR A 154 -9.73 -20.57 -5.83
N PHE A 155 -9.80 -19.66 -6.81
CA PHE A 155 -9.29 -18.30 -6.64
C PHE A 155 -9.95 -17.58 -5.45
N PHE A 156 -11.29 -17.59 -5.37
CA PHE A 156 -11.99 -16.93 -4.28
C PHE A 156 -11.73 -17.62 -2.94
N PHE A 157 -11.57 -18.94 -2.92
CA PHE A 157 -11.16 -19.69 -1.75
C PHE A 157 -9.76 -19.25 -1.25
N ARG A 158 -8.76 -19.18 -2.14
CA ARG A 158 -7.42 -18.70 -1.79
C ARG A 158 -7.42 -17.25 -1.34
N LEU A 159 -8.23 -16.41 -1.97
CA LEU A 159 -8.37 -15.00 -1.60
C LEU A 159 -8.96 -14.84 -0.19
N TRP A 160 -9.99 -15.65 0.15
CA TRP A 160 -10.55 -15.69 1.48
C TRP A 160 -9.56 -16.24 2.51
N LYS A 161 -8.90 -17.34 2.23
CA LYS A 161 -7.86 -17.93 3.13
C LYS A 161 -6.78 -16.90 3.44
N PHE A 162 -6.30 -16.18 2.44
CA PHE A 162 -5.33 -15.12 2.63
C PHE A 162 -5.87 -14.00 3.54
N SER A 163 -7.13 -13.60 3.38
CA SER A 163 -7.73 -12.61 4.27
C SER A 163 -7.81 -13.10 5.72
N GLN A 164 -8.08 -14.40 5.95
CA GLN A 164 -8.07 -14.99 7.28
C GLN A 164 -6.67 -15.02 7.89
N THR A 165 -5.65 -15.41 7.11
CA THR A 165 -4.26 -15.39 7.57
C THR A 165 -3.85 -14.00 8.06
N ILE A 166 -4.29 -12.94 7.38
CA ILE A 166 -4.03 -11.55 7.80
C ILE A 166 -4.83 -11.19 9.05
N SER A 167 -6.11 -11.58 9.10
CA SER A 167 -6.99 -11.28 10.24
C SER A 167 -6.53 -11.97 11.53
N ASP A 168 -6.07 -13.20 11.40
CA ASP A 168 -5.66 -14.04 12.54
C ASP A 168 -4.23 -13.73 13.01
N PHE A 169 -3.50 -12.91 12.26
CA PHE A 169 -2.12 -12.57 12.60
C PHE A 169 -2.06 -11.77 13.91
N ARG A 170 -1.31 -12.29 14.88
CA ARG A 170 -1.10 -11.63 16.18
C ARG A 170 0.21 -10.88 16.18
N LEU A 171 0.15 -9.61 16.54
CA LEU A 171 1.32 -8.79 16.76
C LEU A 171 1.81 -8.93 18.19
N ALA A 172 3.13 -8.95 18.35
CA ALA A 172 3.78 -8.85 19.64
C ALA A 172 3.40 -7.54 20.34
N GLU A 173 3.09 -7.61 21.62
CA GLU A 173 2.87 -6.44 22.46
C GLU A 173 4.22 -5.87 22.92
N ILE A 174 4.38 -4.54 22.77
CA ILE A 174 5.55 -3.86 23.31
C ILE A 174 5.37 -3.71 24.82
N LYS A 175 6.16 -4.44 25.59
CA LYS A 175 6.22 -4.27 27.05
C LYS A 175 7.12 -3.08 27.35
N SER A 176 6.56 -2.01 27.86
CA SER A 176 7.26 -0.76 28.15
C SER A 176 8.34 -0.90 29.24
N SER A 177 8.33 -2.00 30.02
CA SER A 177 9.28 -2.24 31.12
C SER A 177 10.64 -2.80 30.67
N ASP A 178 10.75 -3.37 29.46
CA ASP A 178 11.88 -4.21 29.10
C ASP A 178 13.05 -3.45 28.47
N TYR A 179 12.83 -2.22 27.99
CA TYR A 179 13.86 -1.45 27.27
C TYR A 179 13.86 0.03 27.64
N SER A 180 15.03 0.65 27.62
CA SER A 180 15.12 2.11 27.68
C SER A 180 14.41 2.75 26.47
N ARG A 181 13.92 3.99 26.63
CA ARG A 181 13.31 4.77 25.57
C ARG A 181 14.19 4.84 24.30
N GLN A 182 15.50 5.02 24.51
CA GLN A 182 16.47 5.05 23.41
C GLN A 182 16.53 3.73 22.66
N THR A 183 16.52 2.60 23.36
CA THR A 183 16.51 1.26 22.75
C THR A 183 15.23 1.01 21.96
N GLN A 184 14.07 1.35 22.53
CA GLN A 184 12.78 1.22 21.85
C GLN A 184 12.70 2.14 20.62
N GLY A 185 13.17 3.38 20.72
CA GLY A 185 13.24 4.33 19.62
C GLY A 185 14.13 3.82 18.48
N ASN A 186 15.34 3.29 18.80
CA ASN A 186 16.22 2.69 17.81
C ASN A 186 15.56 1.49 17.12
N LYS A 187 14.97 0.56 17.88
CA LYS A 187 14.25 -0.61 17.33
C LYS A 187 13.14 -0.18 16.38
N LEU A 188 12.36 0.84 16.77
CA LEU A 188 11.26 1.33 15.94
C LEU A 188 11.76 1.96 14.64
N VAL A 189 12.80 2.78 14.68
CA VAL A 189 13.43 3.38 13.49
C VAL A 189 13.99 2.31 12.58
N ASP A 190 14.77 1.38 13.11
CA ASP A 190 15.38 0.29 12.33
C ASP A 190 14.30 -0.63 11.72
N PHE A 191 13.21 -0.89 12.45
CA PHE A 191 12.04 -1.61 11.93
C PHE A 191 11.41 -0.89 10.73
N THR A 192 11.15 0.43 10.83
CA THR A 192 10.51 1.17 9.74
C THR A 192 11.40 1.26 8.50
N LEU A 193 12.72 1.26 8.67
CA LEU A 193 13.69 1.23 7.56
C LEU A 193 13.81 -0.14 6.92
N LYS A 194 13.72 -1.23 7.71
CA LYS A 194 13.78 -2.61 7.22
C LYS A 194 12.49 -3.05 6.53
N TYR A 195 11.34 -2.55 7.01
CA TYR A 195 9.99 -2.89 6.52
C TYR A 195 9.19 -1.64 6.12
N PRO A 196 9.60 -0.90 5.09
CA PRO A 196 9.07 0.43 4.82
C PRO A 196 7.65 0.47 4.25
N GLU A 197 7.00 -0.65 3.94
CA GLU A 197 5.65 -0.69 3.33
C GLU A 197 5.51 0.30 2.16
N SER A 198 6.43 0.21 1.20
CA SER A 198 6.53 1.12 0.06
C SER A 198 6.83 2.59 0.39
N GLY A 199 7.15 2.90 1.66
CA GLY A 199 7.40 4.24 2.18
C GLY A 199 6.32 4.73 3.16
N ASN A 200 5.18 4.03 3.25
CA ASN A 200 4.06 4.41 4.13
C ASN A 200 4.48 4.41 5.60
N LEU A 201 5.21 3.39 6.04
CA LEU A 201 5.54 3.24 7.45
C LEU A 201 6.54 4.30 7.95
N PRO A 202 7.64 4.62 7.22
CA PRO A 202 8.50 5.76 7.56
C PRO A 202 7.75 7.10 7.62
N GLN A 203 6.89 7.35 6.63
CA GLN A 203 6.10 8.58 6.59
C GLN A 203 5.14 8.66 7.77
N TYR A 204 4.46 7.56 8.08
CA TYR A 204 3.55 7.48 9.23
C TYR A 204 4.29 7.72 10.55
N LEU A 205 5.48 7.11 10.74
CA LEU A 205 6.28 7.35 11.96
C LEU A 205 6.63 8.84 12.12
N ILE A 206 7.09 9.52 11.06
CA ILE A 206 7.39 10.96 11.11
C ILE A 206 6.14 11.77 11.50
N ALA A 207 4.98 11.47 10.89
CA ALA A 207 3.74 12.15 11.24
C ALA A 207 3.35 11.97 12.72
N GLN A 208 3.47 10.74 13.24
CA GLN A 208 3.17 10.44 14.65
C GLN A 208 4.16 11.14 15.61
N LEU A 209 5.44 11.21 15.25
CA LEU A 209 6.45 11.93 16.04
C LEU A 209 6.16 13.42 16.11
N LEU A 210 5.87 14.03 14.97
CA LEU A 210 5.50 15.45 14.91
C LEU A 210 4.19 15.72 15.67
N SER A 211 3.19 14.85 15.51
CA SER A 211 1.92 14.96 16.25
C SER A 211 2.11 14.81 17.75
N GLY A 212 3.02 13.95 18.21
CA GLY A 212 3.41 13.86 19.62
C GLY A 212 4.08 15.15 20.09
N LEU A 213 5.08 15.64 19.35
CA LEU A 213 5.85 16.83 19.68
C LEU A 213 4.98 18.09 19.80
N PHE A 214 4.00 18.23 18.91
CA PHE A 214 3.14 19.42 18.85
C PHE A 214 1.78 19.24 19.52
N ARG A 215 1.54 18.13 20.22
CA ARG A 215 0.25 17.75 20.80
C ARG A 215 -0.39 18.85 21.68
N THR A 216 0.40 19.60 22.42
CA THR A 216 -0.06 20.65 23.33
C THR A 216 0.08 22.06 22.75
N SER A 217 0.50 22.18 21.49
CA SER A 217 0.69 23.44 20.80
C SER A 217 -0.51 23.79 19.91
N LYS A 218 -0.46 24.96 19.26
CA LYS A 218 -1.43 25.37 18.23
C LYS A 218 -1.04 24.87 16.82
N ILE A 219 -0.04 24.00 16.73
CA ILE A 219 0.45 23.51 15.46
C ILE A 219 -0.29 22.21 15.11
N ASP A 220 -0.97 22.23 13.98
CA ASP A 220 -1.60 21.07 13.39
C ASP A 220 -0.61 20.35 12.47
N VAL A 221 -0.52 19.02 12.62
CA VAL A 221 0.27 18.15 11.74
C VAL A 221 -0.70 17.49 10.75
N VAL A 222 -0.53 17.76 9.47
CA VAL A 222 -1.43 17.29 8.42
C VAL A 222 -0.67 16.37 7.47
N GLY A 223 -1.33 15.30 7.00
CA GLY A 223 -0.74 14.28 6.14
C GLY A 223 -0.05 13.16 6.93
N GLY A 224 0.64 12.27 6.22
CA GLY A 224 1.40 11.17 6.81
C GLY A 224 0.63 9.88 7.07
N ASP A 225 -0.69 9.93 7.10
CA ASP A 225 -1.61 8.79 7.31
C ASP A 225 -2.23 8.25 6.03
N GLU A 226 -1.95 8.88 4.90
CA GLU A 226 -2.48 8.51 3.59
C GLU A 226 -1.51 7.65 2.78
N SER A 227 -2.09 6.87 1.85
CA SER A 227 -1.31 6.01 0.96
C SER A 227 -0.31 6.81 0.12
N VAL A 228 0.97 6.45 0.20
CA VAL A 228 2.08 7.04 -0.60
C VAL A 228 1.93 6.79 -2.12
N PHE A 229 0.88 6.07 -2.54
CA PHE A 229 0.64 5.74 -3.95
C PHE A 229 -0.06 6.87 -4.74
N GLY A 230 -0.55 7.91 -4.07
CA GLY A 230 -1.03 9.12 -4.73
C GLY A 230 0.12 10.08 -5.00
N THR A 231 0.28 10.58 -6.22
CA THR A 231 1.17 11.72 -6.46
C THR A 231 0.58 12.96 -5.78
N ASN A 232 1.43 13.78 -5.14
CA ASN A 232 0.98 14.99 -4.45
C ASN A 232 0.18 15.92 -5.36
N THR A 233 0.52 16.00 -6.65
CA THR A 233 -0.17 16.79 -7.67
C THR A 233 -1.61 16.34 -7.90
N THR A 234 -1.91 15.02 -7.88
CA THR A 234 -3.27 14.50 -8.04
C THR A 234 -4.10 14.64 -6.78
N SER A 235 -3.48 14.66 -5.61
CA SER A 235 -4.15 14.80 -4.32
C SER A 235 -4.30 16.27 -3.86
N LYS A 236 -3.77 17.25 -4.62
CA LYS A 236 -3.72 18.68 -4.25
C LYS A 236 -3.04 18.92 -2.89
N LYS A 237 -1.99 18.14 -2.58
CA LYS A 237 -1.21 18.27 -1.36
C LYS A 237 0.11 18.98 -1.66
N PRO A 238 0.58 19.86 -0.74
CA PRO A 238 1.86 20.56 -0.93
C PRO A 238 3.07 19.65 -0.69
N ALA A 239 2.95 18.62 0.17
CA ALA A 239 3.99 17.67 0.53
C ALA A 239 3.40 16.41 1.16
N ASP A 240 4.24 15.46 1.60
CA ASP A 240 3.81 14.26 2.34
C ASP A 240 3.24 14.61 3.72
N ILE A 241 3.89 15.54 4.43
CA ILE A 241 3.47 16.05 5.74
C ILE A 241 3.71 17.56 5.76
N TRP A 242 2.78 18.29 6.37
CA TRP A 242 2.99 19.72 6.59
C TRP A 242 2.45 20.17 7.94
N LEU A 243 2.98 21.29 8.40
CA LEU A 243 2.55 21.93 9.65
C LEU A 243 1.76 23.19 9.34
N GLU A 244 0.66 23.39 10.10
CA GLU A 244 -0.21 24.56 10.00
C GLU A 244 -0.45 25.20 11.37
N ILE A 245 -0.70 26.51 11.38
CA ILE A 245 -1.27 27.24 12.52
C ILE A 245 -2.48 27.98 12.00
N ASP A 246 -3.65 27.72 12.56
CA ASP A 246 -4.92 28.32 12.15
C ASP A 246 -5.16 28.22 10.62
N GLY A 247 -4.81 27.09 10.03
CA GLY A 247 -4.90 26.81 8.58
C GLY A 247 -3.83 27.48 7.72
N ASN A 248 -2.86 28.18 8.32
CA ASN A 248 -1.72 28.76 7.61
C ASN A 248 -0.52 27.83 7.67
N LEU A 249 -0.02 27.45 6.50
CA LEU A 249 1.13 26.60 6.37
C LEU A 249 2.38 27.25 6.94
N ILE A 250 3.19 26.48 7.70
CA ILE A 250 4.45 26.93 8.28
C ILE A 250 5.66 26.11 7.84
N ASN A 251 5.49 24.80 7.63
CA ASN A 251 6.58 23.91 7.24
C ASN A 251 6.11 22.75 6.38
N LEU A 252 6.99 22.23 5.51
CA LEU A 252 6.71 21.14 4.56
C LEU A 252 7.78 20.06 4.68
N TYR A 253 7.33 18.79 4.73
CA TYR A 253 8.22 17.63 4.79
C TYR A 253 7.86 16.62 3.70
N GLU A 254 8.87 16.22 2.94
CA GLU A 254 8.85 15.03 2.07
C GLU A 254 9.58 13.91 2.80
N VAL A 255 8.97 12.74 2.91
CA VAL A 255 9.57 11.59 3.58
C VAL A 255 9.83 10.48 2.58
N THR A 256 11.08 10.03 2.46
CA THR A 256 11.43 8.96 1.55
C THR A 256 12.58 8.11 2.07
N VAL A 257 12.51 6.82 1.76
CA VAL A 257 13.60 5.84 1.97
C VAL A 257 13.97 5.19 0.64
N LYS A 258 13.89 6.00 -0.43
CA LYS A 258 14.29 5.63 -1.80
C LYS A 258 15.22 6.69 -2.36
N PRO A 259 16.11 6.35 -3.30
CA PRO A 259 16.96 7.33 -3.96
C PRO A 259 16.19 8.53 -4.51
N ILE A 260 16.66 9.72 -4.19
CA ILE A 260 16.05 10.99 -4.62
C ILE A 260 16.73 11.39 -5.93
N SER A 261 15.94 11.49 -7.00
CA SER A 261 16.37 11.97 -8.31
C SER A 261 15.95 13.41 -8.52
N LEU A 262 16.55 14.09 -9.53
CA LEU A 262 16.09 15.41 -9.97
C LEU A 262 14.61 15.42 -10.35
N LYS A 263 14.10 14.31 -10.92
CA LYS A 263 12.66 14.16 -11.20
C LYS A 263 11.80 14.23 -9.92
N ARG A 264 12.26 13.66 -8.81
CA ARG A 264 11.53 13.76 -7.53
C ARG A 264 11.48 15.22 -7.03
N LEU A 265 12.55 15.98 -7.25
CA LEU A 265 12.54 17.41 -6.93
C LEU A 265 11.58 18.19 -7.85
N ASP A 266 11.50 17.82 -9.13
CA ASP A 266 10.53 18.41 -10.06
C ASP A 266 9.10 18.10 -9.64
N ASP A 267 8.79 16.83 -9.28
CA ASP A 267 7.47 16.44 -8.80
C ASP A 267 7.06 17.25 -7.53
N SER A 268 8.01 17.52 -6.62
CA SER A 268 7.77 18.36 -5.43
C SER A 268 7.56 19.84 -5.82
N LEU A 269 8.31 20.38 -6.78
CA LEU A 269 8.10 21.73 -7.29
C LEU A 269 6.72 21.90 -7.93
N ASP A 270 6.28 20.92 -8.73
CA ASP A 270 4.97 20.93 -9.37
C ASP A 270 3.84 20.88 -8.33
N ALA A 271 4.01 20.08 -7.25
CA ALA A 271 3.08 20.05 -6.13
C ALA A 271 2.98 21.42 -5.42
N LEU A 272 4.13 22.01 -5.11
CA LEU A 272 4.19 23.35 -4.48
C LEU A 272 3.59 24.43 -5.38
N HIS A 273 3.84 24.36 -6.69
CA HIS A 273 3.28 25.30 -7.66
C HIS A 273 1.76 25.18 -7.75
N SER A 274 1.26 23.93 -7.87
CA SER A 274 -0.18 23.67 -8.02
C SER A 274 -1.00 24.03 -6.77
N THR A 275 -0.34 24.10 -5.61
CA THR A 275 -0.96 24.44 -4.32
C THR A 275 -0.69 25.88 -3.88
N GLY A 276 0.12 26.66 -4.64
CA GLY A 276 0.44 28.05 -4.31
C GLY A 276 1.49 28.22 -3.21
N HIS A 277 2.28 27.16 -2.90
CA HIS A 277 3.18 27.15 -1.75
C HIS A 277 4.69 27.20 -2.12
N LEU A 278 5.03 27.71 -3.31
CA LEU A 278 6.43 27.78 -3.76
C LEU A 278 7.38 28.53 -2.82
N ASN A 279 6.88 29.47 -2.03
CA ASN A 279 7.72 30.31 -1.16
C ASN A 279 8.08 29.62 0.17
N TYR A 280 7.41 28.50 0.53
CA TYR A 280 7.64 27.82 1.79
C TYR A 280 8.86 26.91 1.74
N PRO A 281 9.66 26.83 2.82
CA PRO A 281 10.76 25.87 2.89
C PRO A 281 10.24 24.44 2.79
N ILE A 282 11.02 23.57 2.17
CA ILE A 282 10.73 22.14 2.07
C ILE A 282 11.94 21.33 2.55
N THR A 283 11.68 20.38 3.40
CA THR A 283 12.70 19.49 3.97
C THR A 283 12.43 18.05 3.58
N PHE A 284 13.41 17.40 2.95
CA PHE A 284 13.41 15.98 2.73
C PHE A 284 13.96 15.24 3.96
N ILE A 285 13.16 14.38 4.55
CA ILE A 285 13.58 13.45 5.59
C ILE A 285 13.88 12.12 4.93
N CYS A 286 15.17 11.73 4.85
CA CYS A 286 15.65 10.63 4.04
C CYS A 286 16.91 9.99 4.66
N ARG A 287 17.40 8.89 4.09
CA ARG A 287 18.69 8.31 4.49
C ARG A 287 19.80 9.03 3.71
N ILE A 288 20.41 10.02 4.33
CA ILE A 288 21.36 10.91 3.63
C ILE A 288 22.44 10.14 2.88
N ASP A 289 23.09 9.17 3.52
CA ASP A 289 24.19 8.41 2.90
C ASP A 289 23.77 7.53 1.71
N LEU A 290 22.48 7.22 1.59
CA LEU A 290 21.96 6.29 0.59
C LEU A 290 21.07 6.97 -0.45
N ASP A 291 20.21 7.89 -0.02
CA ASP A 291 19.12 8.36 -0.87
C ASP A 291 19.49 9.62 -1.67
N VAL A 292 20.52 10.37 -1.26
CA VAL A 292 20.93 11.61 -1.92
C VAL A 292 22.32 11.56 -2.57
N LYS A 293 22.92 10.39 -2.65
CA LYS A 293 24.29 10.20 -3.19
C LYS A 293 24.49 10.69 -4.62
N ASP A 294 23.41 10.72 -5.43
CA ASP A 294 23.43 11.19 -6.82
C ASP A 294 23.10 12.70 -6.94
N LEU A 295 22.91 13.39 -5.82
CA LEU A 295 22.66 14.82 -5.75
C LEU A 295 23.90 15.55 -5.21
N ASN A 296 24.22 16.69 -5.78
CA ASN A 296 25.31 17.55 -5.30
C ASN A 296 24.84 18.43 -4.13
N ILE A 297 24.73 17.82 -2.94
CA ILE A 297 24.29 18.50 -1.72
C ILE A 297 25.46 19.16 -1.02
N SER A 298 25.30 20.42 -0.63
CA SER A 298 26.28 21.15 0.17
C SER A 298 25.65 21.63 1.49
N ASN A 299 26.30 21.29 2.62
CA ASN A 299 25.81 21.65 3.96
C ASN A 299 24.35 21.28 4.22
N GLY A 300 23.93 20.08 3.79
CA GLY A 300 22.57 19.58 4.00
C GLY A 300 21.51 20.22 3.10
N SER A 301 21.90 20.99 2.07
CA SER A 301 20.97 21.69 1.19
C SER A 301 21.37 21.58 -0.28
N LEU A 302 20.38 21.72 -1.17
CA LEU A 302 20.56 21.82 -2.61
C LEU A 302 19.70 22.96 -3.16
N TYR A 303 20.31 23.84 -3.95
CA TYR A 303 19.57 24.81 -4.76
C TYR A 303 19.28 24.23 -6.15
N TYR A 304 17.99 24.02 -6.46
CA TYR A 304 17.54 23.49 -7.73
C TYR A 304 16.40 24.34 -8.28
N LYS A 305 16.50 24.81 -9.53
CA LYS A 305 15.51 25.69 -10.19
C LYS A 305 15.08 26.89 -9.31
N LYS A 306 16.05 27.56 -8.68
CA LYS A 306 15.86 28.71 -7.77
C LYS A 306 15.16 28.38 -6.45
N LYS A 307 14.93 27.09 -6.14
CA LYS A 307 14.34 26.63 -4.90
C LYS A 307 15.41 25.96 -4.04
N LYS A 308 15.42 26.28 -2.75
CA LYS A 308 16.23 25.59 -1.76
C LYS A 308 15.47 24.36 -1.28
N PHE A 309 16.12 23.22 -1.30
CA PHE A 309 15.71 21.96 -0.68
C PHE A 309 16.66 21.65 0.46
N ASP A 310 16.12 21.39 1.64
CA ASP A 310 16.88 20.95 2.80
C ASP A 310 16.75 19.44 2.97
N PHE A 311 17.81 18.79 3.47
CA PHE A 311 17.85 17.33 3.66
C PHE A 311 18.27 17.03 5.09
N VAL A 312 17.51 16.18 5.76
CA VAL A 312 17.74 15.74 7.14
C VAL A 312 17.73 14.22 7.18
N ASP A 313 18.69 13.65 7.93
CA ASP A 313 18.76 12.20 8.07
C ASP A 313 17.57 11.66 8.88
N TYR A 314 16.92 10.64 8.33
CA TYR A 314 15.73 10.02 8.90
C TYR A 314 15.95 9.51 10.33
N LYS A 315 17.05 8.78 10.56
CA LYS A 315 17.36 8.19 11.87
C LYS A 315 17.63 9.27 12.90
N TYR A 316 18.45 10.25 12.55
CA TYR A 316 18.76 11.37 13.45
C TYR A 316 17.53 12.21 13.75
N PHE A 317 16.70 12.49 12.77
CA PHE A 317 15.43 13.20 12.96
C PHE A 317 14.54 12.47 13.97
N CYS A 318 14.27 11.19 13.73
CA CYS A 318 13.41 10.37 14.60
C CYS A 318 13.95 10.34 16.03
N LEU A 319 15.24 10.04 16.24
CA LEU A 319 15.84 9.93 17.57
C LEU A 319 15.85 11.26 18.31
N SER A 320 16.07 12.38 17.60
CA SER A 320 16.01 13.71 18.19
C SER A 320 14.60 14.03 18.68
N VAL A 321 13.57 13.76 17.86
CA VAL A 321 12.19 13.98 18.28
C VAL A 321 11.81 13.05 19.43
N PHE A 322 12.18 11.77 19.40
CA PHE A 322 11.94 10.84 20.52
C PHE A 322 12.51 11.36 21.84
N SER A 323 13.66 12.03 21.81
CA SER A 323 14.28 12.57 23.02
C SER A 323 13.50 13.73 23.62
N LEU A 324 12.67 14.41 22.84
CA LEU A 324 11.87 15.57 23.24
C LEU A 324 10.44 15.20 23.72
N LEU A 325 9.96 14.00 23.38
CA LEU A 325 8.63 13.54 23.79
C LEU A 325 8.59 13.25 25.29
N SER A 326 7.46 13.47 25.94
CA SER A 326 7.15 12.90 27.25
C SER A 326 6.95 11.38 27.15
N ASP A 327 6.91 10.69 28.31
CA ASP A 327 6.66 9.23 28.34
C ASP A 327 5.27 8.86 27.76
N ASP A 328 4.27 9.70 28.06
CA ASP A 328 2.91 9.52 27.53
C ASP A 328 2.87 9.66 26.01
N GLU A 329 3.49 10.71 25.47
CA GLU A 329 3.55 10.95 24.03
C GLU A 329 4.31 9.87 23.30
N PHE A 330 5.45 9.42 23.84
CA PHE A 330 6.21 8.29 23.31
C PHE A 330 5.37 7.02 23.29
N SER A 331 4.65 6.73 24.39
CA SER A 331 3.75 5.57 24.46
C SER A 331 2.61 5.65 23.43
N ILE A 332 2.07 6.84 23.17
CA ILE A 332 1.06 7.07 22.13
C ILE A 332 1.62 6.79 20.74
N VAL A 333 2.82 7.29 20.43
CA VAL A 333 3.50 7.01 19.15
C VAL A 333 3.67 5.51 18.93
N LEU A 334 4.18 4.78 19.93
CA LEU A 334 4.34 3.32 19.86
C LEU A 334 3.01 2.61 19.59
N LYS A 335 1.96 2.96 20.33
CA LYS A 335 0.62 2.37 20.16
C LYS A 335 0.04 2.65 18.78
N ASN A 336 0.21 3.87 18.27
CA ASN A 336 -0.28 4.26 16.95
C ASN A 336 0.45 3.50 15.83
N VAL A 337 1.78 3.36 15.92
CA VAL A 337 2.55 2.58 14.95
C VAL A 337 2.18 1.09 15.03
N ALA A 338 2.00 0.52 16.23
CA ALA A 338 1.51 -0.85 16.39
C ALA A 338 0.13 -1.03 15.76
N SER A 339 -0.79 -0.07 15.97
CA SER A 339 -2.12 -0.07 15.36
C SER A 339 -2.07 0.01 13.84
N PHE A 340 -1.17 0.84 13.28
CA PHE A 340 -0.93 0.91 11.84
C PHE A 340 -0.45 -0.43 11.28
N VAL A 341 0.54 -1.07 11.94
CA VAL A 341 1.06 -2.39 11.54
C VAL A 341 -0.03 -3.46 11.62
N LYS A 342 -0.97 -3.35 12.58
CA LYS A 342 -2.09 -4.29 12.73
C LYS A 342 -3.11 -4.18 11.60
N ASP A 343 -3.20 -3.05 10.89
CA ASP A 343 -4.18 -2.85 9.82
C ASP A 343 -4.13 -3.99 8.79
N LYS A 344 -5.31 -4.38 8.28
CA LYS A 344 -5.45 -5.47 7.29
C LYS A 344 -4.69 -5.19 5.98
N ASN A 345 -4.44 -3.92 5.69
CA ASN A 345 -3.72 -3.52 4.49
C ASN A 345 -2.20 -3.59 4.63
N ILE A 346 -1.67 -3.84 5.80
CA ILE A 346 -0.23 -4.02 6.01
C ILE A 346 0.15 -5.47 5.70
N SER A 347 1.29 -5.64 5.02
CA SER A 347 1.77 -6.95 4.60
C SER A 347 2.08 -7.88 5.78
N ILE A 348 1.89 -9.18 5.58
CA ILE A 348 2.29 -10.20 6.57
C ILE A 348 3.79 -10.09 6.85
N LYS A 349 4.60 -9.78 5.83
CA LYS A 349 6.05 -9.58 6.00
C LYS A 349 6.37 -8.49 7.01
N THR A 350 5.68 -7.35 6.95
CA THR A 350 5.86 -6.26 7.91
C THR A 350 5.35 -6.63 9.29
N LYS A 351 4.22 -7.35 9.38
CA LYS A 351 3.69 -7.86 10.65
C LYS A 351 4.65 -8.87 11.32
N SER A 352 5.22 -9.79 10.54
CA SER A 352 6.25 -10.73 11.03
C SER A 352 7.52 -9.98 11.45
N GLY A 353 7.92 -8.96 10.68
CA GLY A 353 9.03 -8.10 11.04
C GLY A 353 8.82 -7.34 12.35
N TRP A 354 7.58 -6.90 12.63
CA TRP A 354 7.26 -6.32 13.93
C TRP A 354 7.52 -7.32 15.07
N ASN A 355 7.07 -8.55 14.93
CA ASN A 355 7.30 -9.57 15.94
C ASN A 355 8.81 -9.85 16.11
N GLU A 356 9.57 -9.95 15.01
CA GLU A 356 11.05 -10.10 15.05
C GLU A 356 11.73 -9.00 15.89
N PHE A 357 11.25 -7.75 15.81
CA PHE A 357 11.84 -6.61 16.51
C PHE A 357 11.35 -6.47 17.97
N PHE A 358 10.13 -6.89 18.26
CA PHE A 358 9.46 -6.57 19.52
C PHE A 358 9.00 -7.79 20.33
N GLU A 359 9.02 -9.02 19.78
CA GLU A 359 8.97 -10.22 20.63
C GLU A 359 10.25 -10.27 21.45
N GLY A 360 10.11 -10.25 22.77
CA GLY A 360 11.24 -10.36 23.66
C GLY A 360 12.00 -11.66 23.38
N GLU A 361 13.34 -11.60 23.39
CA GLU A 361 14.16 -12.80 23.49
C GLU A 361 13.73 -13.53 24.76
N SER A 362 12.98 -14.63 24.57
CA SER A 362 12.51 -15.52 25.65
C SER A 362 13.65 -16.35 26.17
#